data_4ae5fc0b486e018eff4de0cf2dcc864b
#
_entry.id   4ae5fc0b486e018eff4de0cf2dcc864b
#
_cell.length_a   1.000
_cell.length_b   1.000
_cell.length_c   1.000
_cell.angle_alpha   90.00
_cell.angle_beta   90.00
_cell.angle_gamma   90.00
#
_symmetry.space_group_name_H-M   'P 1'
#
loop_
_entity.id
_entity.type
_entity.pdbx_description
1 polymer ?
#
loop_
_entity_poly.entity_id
_entity_poly.type
_entity_poly.pdbx_seq_one_letter_code
_entity_poly.pdbx_strand_id
1 'polypeptide(L)'
;MKIKTPKFQGTHLWDRLCWAKENLEGKQSDYRIVWEDPDAPEECSKITVPDPNWMACALQGGILPPVEVYWALAEDEAKPDFKKHTRGYLLHNTKPIDAMTEEQAIEYLIMKDIPQRVWRNYDKANKPRLVICKKDQLPSTREWRNAWKIDENVVNLEEVA
;
A
#
# COMPACT_ATOMS: atom_id res chain seq x y z
N MET A 1 -12.95 -3.26 -22.34
CA MET A 1 -14.04 -4.04 -21.71
C MET A 1 -13.63 -4.37 -20.28
N LYS A 2 -14.50 -4.07 -19.31
CA LYS A 2 -14.20 -4.37 -17.90
C LYS A 2 -14.44 -5.85 -17.65
N ILE A 3 -13.42 -6.54 -17.17
CA ILE A 3 -13.49 -7.97 -16.82
C ILE A 3 -14.29 -8.10 -15.52
N LYS A 4 -15.28 -8.97 -15.53
CA LYS A 4 -16.10 -9.21 -14.33
C LYS A 4 -15.39 -10.18 -13.40
N THR A 5 -15.24 -9.81 -12.14
CA THR A 5 -14.70 -10.69 -11.12
C THR A 5 -15.67 -11.86 -10.90
N PRO A 6 -15.20 -13.12 -10.98
CA PRO A 6 -16.07 -14.26 -10.73
C PRO A 6 -16.48 -14.36 -9.26
N LYS A 7 -17.54 -15.09 -9.00
CA LYS A 7 -17.86 -15.49 -7.63
C LYS A 7 -16.98 -16.68 -7.27
N PHE A 8 -16.11 -16.48 -6.31
CA PHE A 8 -15.26 -17.54 -5.81
C PHE A 8 -16.01 -18.41 -4.81
N GLN A 9 -15.73 -19.71 -4.83
CA GLN A 9 -16.21 -20.59 -3.78
C GLN A 9 -15.42 -20.30 -2.51
N GLY A 10 -16.12 -19.87 -1.46
CA GLY A 10 -15.50 -19.42 -0.24
C GLY A 10 -14.85 -18.04 -0.38
N THR A 11 -14.02 -17.69 0.57
CA THR A 11 -13.40 -16.36 0.67
C THR A 11 -11.87 -16.43 0.66
N HIS A 12 -11.29 -17.50 0.11
CA HIS A 12 -9.85 -17.74 0.14
C HIS A 12 -9.10 -16.71 -0.71
N LEU A 13 -8.29 -15.89 -0.06
CA LEU A 13 -7.55 -14.81 -0.72
C LEU A 13 -6.63 -15.32 -1.82
N TRP A 14 -5.96 -16.44 -1.59
CA TRP A 14 -5.00 -16.99 -2.57
C TRP A 14 -5.66 -17.28 -3.92
N ASP A 15 -6.86 -17.85 -3.91
CA ASP A 15 -7.58 -18.16 -5.15
C ASP A 15 -7.92 -16.88 -5.91
N ARG A 16 -8.31 -15.83 -5.19
CA ARG A 16 -8.62 -14.53 -5.79
C ARG A 16 -7.38 -13.88 -6.40
N LEU A 17 -6.25 -13.96 -5.72
CA LEU A 17 -4.98 -13.42 -6.21
C LEU A 17 -4.47 -14.18 -7.43
N CYS A 18 -4.63 -15.51 -7.45
CA CYS A 18 -4.27 -16.34 -8.60
C CYS A 18 -5.11 -15.97 -9.83
N TRP A 19 -6.41 -15.81 -9.64
CA TRP A 19 -7.29 -15.39 -10.72
C TRP A 19 -6.87 -14.03 -11.28
N ALA A 20 -6.58 -13.07 -10.40
CA ALA A 20 -6.16 -11.74 -10.81
C ALA A 20 -4.86 -11.76 -11.60
N LYS A 21 -3.88 -12.56 -11.17
CA LYS A 21 -2.61 -12.71 -11.88
C LYS A 21 -2.80 -13.25 -13.30
N GLU A 22 -3.76 -14.15 -13.49
CA GLU A 22 -4.02 -14.77 -14.79
C GLU A 22 -4.88 -13.89 -15.71
N ASN A 23 -5.72 -13.03 -15.15
CA ASN A 23 -6.79 -12.37 -15.92
C ASN A 23 -6.68 -10.86 -15.97
N LEU A 24 -5.94 -10.21 -15.08
CA LEU A 24 -5.82 -8.75 -15.04
C LEU A 24 -4.47 -8.29 -15.58
N GLU A 25 -4.50 -7.20 -16.33
CA GLU A 25 -3.28 -6.50 -16.72
C GLU A 25 -2.90 -5.50 -15.62
N GLY A 26 -1.59 -5.35 -15.39
CA GLY A 26 -1.09 -4.38 -14.44
C GLY A 26 -1.51 -2.95 -14.77
N LYS A 27 -1.75 -2.15 -13.74
CA LYS A 27 -2.12 -0.74 -13.86
C LYS A 27 -1.02 0.12 -13.26
N GLN A 28 -0.30 0.85 -14.12
CA GLN A 28 0.70 1.79 -13.67
C GLN A 28 0.02 2.98 -12.99
N SER A 29 0.58 3.39 -11.86
CA SER A 29 0.14 4.60 -11.18
C SER A 29 1.23 5.66 -11.26
N ASP A 30 0.83 6.91 -11.46
CA ASP A 30 1.74 8.05 -11.40
C ASP A 30 1.95 8.56 -9.99
N TYR A 31 1.20 8.06 -9.02
CA TYR A 31 1.39 8.42 -7.62
C TYR A 31 2.64 7.78 -7.04
N ARG A 32 3.27 8.54 -6.15
CA ARG A 32 4.41 8.07 -5.35
C ARG A 32 4.18 8.47 -3.91
N ILE A 33 4.55 7.59 -2.99
CA ILE A 33 4.45 7.86 -1.57
C ILE A 33 5.87 8.07 -1.05
N VAL A 34 6.18 9.28 -0.64
CA VAL A 34 7.48 9.64 -0.07
C VAL A 34 7.33 9.73 1.43
N TRP A 35 8.17 9.03 2.17
CA TRP A 35 8.06 8.98 3.61
C TRP A 35 9.42 8.90 4.29
N GLU A 36 9.46 9.35 5.54
CA GLU A 36 10.63 9.31 6.39
C GLU A 36 10.31 8.56 7.67
N ASP A 37 11.24 7.72 8.12
CA ASP A 37 11.08 6.96 9.34
C ASP A 37 11.46 7.83 10.54
N PRO A 38 10.54 8.12 11.48
CA PRO A 38 10.85 8.93 12.65
C PRO A 38 11.86 8.26 13.59
N ASP A 39 12.01 6.93 13.51
CA ASP A 39 12.97 6.18 14.31
C ASP A 39 14.37 6.14 13.67
N ALA A 40 14.51 6.62 12.45
CA ALA A 40 15.76 6.65 11.70
C ALA A 40 15.93 8.00 10.98
N PRO A 41 16.03 9.11 11.75
CA PRO A 41 16.07 10.47 11.16
C PRO A 41 17.29 10.74 10.28
N GLU A 42 18.36 9.96 10.42
CA GLU A 42 19.55 10.07 9.60
C GLU A 42 19.39 9.45 8.20
N GLU A 43 18.38 8.63 8.01
CA GLU A 43 18.14 8.00 6.70
C GLU A 43 17.48 8.97 5.72
N CYS A 44 17.73 8.74 4.43
CA CYS A 44 17.08 9.51 3.36
C CYS A 44 15.58 9.16 3.30
N SER A 45 14.81 10.03 2.64
CA SER A 45 13.40 9.75 2.32
C SER A 45 13.27 8.47 1.53
N LYS A 46 12.26 7.69 1.86
CA LYS A 46 11.92 6.45 1.16
C LYS A 46 10.80 6.73 0.16
N ILE A 47 10.82 6.01 -0.95
CA ILE A 47 9.80 6.15 -1.99
C ILE A 47 9.12 4.79 -2.16
N THR A 48 7.82 4.76 -1.95
CA THR A 48 7.00 3.59 -2.25
C THR A 48 6.32 3.79 -3.60
N VAL A 49 6.58 2.85 -4.51
CA VAL A 49 5.99 2.82 -5.84
C VAL A 49 4.87 1.78 -5.83
N PRO A 50 3.63 2.15 -6.20
CA PRO A 50 2.56 1.16 -6.26
C PRO A 50 2.88 0.05 -7.26
N ASP A 51 2.75 -1.20 -6.82
CA ASP A 51 2.91 -2.36 -7.71
C ASP A 51 1.77 -2.39 -8.71
N PRO A 52 2.05 -2.50 -10.02
CA PRO A 52 1.00 -2.50 -11.05
C PRO A 52 0.00 -3.64 -10.91
N ASN A 53 0.43 -4.81 -10.51
CA ASN A 53 -0.47 -5.97 -10.34
C ASN A 53 -1.38 -5.78 -9.13
N TRP A 54 -0.84 -5.25 -8.05
CA TRP A 54 -1.63 -4.90 -6.88
C TRP A 54 -2.65 -3.79 -7.20
N MET A 55 -2.24 -2.77 -7.94
CA MET A 55 -3.13 -1.69 -8.37
C MET A 55 -4.29 -2.24 -9.21
N ALA A 56 -4.03 -3.17 -10.11
CA ALA A 56 -5.07 -3.82 -10.89
C ALA A 56 -6.11 -4.50 -9.99
N CYS A 57 -5.67 -5.19 -8.95
CA CYS A 57 -6.56 -5.82 -7.97
C CYS A 57 -7.39 -4.78 -7.21
N ALA A 58 -6.77 -3.70 -6.77
CA ALA A 58 -7.44 -2.64 -6.02
C ALA A 58 -8.55 -1.96 -6.83
N LEU A 59 -8.27 -1.67 -8.08
CA LEU A 59 -9.22 -1.00 -8.96
C LEU A 59 -10.34 -1.93 -9.46
N GLN A 60 -10.05 -3.23 -9.53
CA GLN A 60 -11.02 -4.23 -10.00
C GLN A 60 -12.14 -4.47 -8.99
N GLY A 61 -11.81 -4.61 -7.71
CA GLY A 61 -12.74 -5.00 -6.66
C GLY A 61 -13.00 -6.50 -6.60
N GLY A 62 -13.43 -6.97 -5.44
CA GLY A 62 -13.75 -8.39 -5.23
C GLY A 62 -12.52 -9.29 -5.08
N ILE A 63 -11.34 -8.73 -4.85
CA ILE A 63 -10.08 -9.49 -4.78
C ILE A 63 -9.36 -9.26 -3.45
N LEU A 64 -9.02 -8.02 -3.14
CA LEU A 64 -8.25 -7.70 -1.95
C LEU A 64 -9.09 -7.82 -0.67
N PRO A 65 -8.47 -8.21 0.45
CA PRO A 65 -9.14 -8.22 1.74
C PRO A 65 -9.12 -6.84 2.37
N PRO A 66 -9.87 -6.62 3.48
CA PRO A 66 -9.65 -5.43 4.31
C PRO A 66 -8.19 -5.37 4.78
N VAL A 67 -7.65 -4.17 4.94
CA VAL A 67 -6.23 -3.99 5.30
C VAL A 67 -5.87 -4.66 6.63
N GLU A 68 -6.82 -4.80 7.53
CA GLU A 68 -6.64 -5.44 8.84
C GLU A 68 -6.17 -6.89 8.72
N VAL A 69 -6.49 -7.55 7.60
CA VAL A 69 -6.00 -8.92 7.33
C VAL A 69 -4.49 -8.92 7.17
N TYR A 70 -3.94 -7.96 6.45
CA TYR A 70 -2.48 -7.82 6.29
C TYR A 70 -1.79 -7.52 7.62
N TRP A 71 -2.42 -6.68 8.45
CA TRP A 71 -1.88 -6.38 9.78
C TRP A 71 -1.87 -7.63 10.66
N ALA A 72 -2.96 -8.40 10.64
CA ALA A 72 -3.05 -9.65 11.40
C ALA A 72 -2.02 -10.68 10.93
N LEU A 73 -1.79 -10.78 9.61
CA LEU A 73 -0.77 -11.67 9.06
C LEU A 73 0.64 -11.25 9.51
N ALA A 74 0.96 -9.97 9.45
CA ALA A 74 2.26 -9.46 9.87
C ALA A 74 2.49 -9.66 11.36
N GLU A 75 1.47 -9.41 12.18
CA GLU A 75 1.53 -9.61 13.62
C GLU A 75 1.72 -11.08 13.97
N ASP A 76 1.00 -11.97 13.27
CA ASP A 76 1.12 -13.41 13.48
C ASP A 76 2.51 -13.92 13.07
N GLU A 77 3.03 -13.47 11.93
CA GLU A 77 4.37 -13.85 11.46
C GLU A 77 5.49 -13.39 12.40
N ALA A 78 5.26 -12.31 13.16
CA ALA A 78 6.25 -11.78 14.11
C ALA A 78 6.30 -12.56 15.43
N LYS A 79 5.35 -13.45 15.67
CA LYS A 79 5.33 -14.24 16.94
C LYS A 79 6.40 -15.32 16.94
N PRO A 80 7.06 -15.56 18.10
CA PRO A 80 8.07 -16.62 18.18
C PRO A 80 7.55 -18.02 17.88
N ASP A 81 6.27 -18.28 18.12
CA ASP A 81 5.61 -19.56 17.91
C ASP A 81 4.79 -19.61 16.61
N PHE A 82 5.12 -18.77 15.66
CA PHE A 82 4.43 -18.71 14.36
C PHE A 82 4.31 -20.08 13.71
N LYS A 83 3.10 -20.42 13.29
CA LYS A 83 2.79 -21.65 12.57
C LYS A 83 2.08 -21.32 11.26
N LYS A 84 2.54 -21.91 10.17
CA LYS A 84 1.99 -21.65 8.82
C LYS A 84 0.49 -21.88 8.71
N HIS A 85 -0.07 -22.80 9.49
CA HIS A 85 -1.51 -23.09 9.40
C HIS A 85 -2.39 -21.94 9.92
N THR A 86 -1.89 -21.12 10.83
CA THR A 86 -2.61 -19.93 11.30
C THR A 86 -2.79 -18.92 10.16
N ARG A 87 -1.74 -18.74 9.37
CA ARG A 87 -1.78 -17.91 8.17
C ARG A 87 -2.83 -18.40 7.19
N GLY A 88 -2.89 -19.71 6.96
CA GLY A 88 -3.89 -20.33 6.10
C GLY A 88 -5.32 -20.04 6.56
N TYR A 89 -5.56 -20.11 7.85
CA TYR A 89 -6.86 -19.78 8.43
C TYR A 89 -7.29 -18.34 8.15
N LEU A 90 -6.38 -17.38 8.37
CA LEU A 90 -6.65 -15.97 8.09
C LEU A 90 -6.97 -15.75 6.61
N LEU A 91 -6.26 -16.42 5.72
CA LEU A 91 -6.51 -16.34 4.28
C LEU A 91 -7.85 -16.94 3.88
N HIS A 92 -8.29 -18.00 4.56
CA HIS A 92 -9.55 -18.65 4.27
C HIS A 92 -10.78 -17.80 4.60
N ASN A 93 -10.72 -17.04 5.70
CA ASN A 93 -11.88 -16.32 6.21
C ASN A 93 -11.90 -14.84 5.80
N THR A 94 -11.27 -14.53 4.70
CA THR A 94 -11.11 -13.17 4.22
C THR A 94 -12.18 -12.81 3.21
N LYS A 95 -13.00 -11.80 3.52
CA LYS A 95 -13.99 -11.26 2.59
C LYS A 95 -13.34 -10.23 1.67
N PRO A 96 -13.69 -10.23 0.37
CA PRO A 96 -13.17 -9.22 -0.54
C PRO A 96 -13.80 -7.85 -0.29
N ILE A 97 -13.03 -6.80 -0.56
CA ILE A 97 -13.54 -5.44 -0.55
C ILE A 97 -13.96 -5.00 -1.95
N ASP A 98 -14.76 -3.94 -2.03
CA ASP A 98 -15.21 -3.38 -3.30
C ASP A 98 -14.07 -2.67 -4.05
N ALA A 99 -14.32 -2.37 -5.32
CA ALA A 99 -13.39 -1.61 -6.14
C ALA A 99 -13.08 -0.24 -5.50
N MET A 100 -11.80 0.12 -5.54
CA MET A 100 -11.32 1.39 -5.01
C MET A 100 -11.03 2.37 -6.14
N THR A 101 -11.12 3.67 -5.84
CA THR A 101 -10.51 4.68 -6.69
C THR A 101 -8.99 4.60 -6.55
N GLU A 102 -8.26 5.25 -7.46
CA GLU A 102 -6.79 5.27 -7.37
C GLU A 102 -6.34 5.90 -6.05
N GLU A 103 -6.98 6.97 -5.62
CA GLU A 103 -6.68 7.65 -4.36
C GLU A 103 -6.93 6.76 -3.15
N GLN A 104 -8.04 6.03 -3.14
CA GLN A 104 -8.35 5.07 -2.08
C GLN A 104 -7.33 3.91 -2.06
N ALA A 105 -6.89 3.49 -3.23
CA ALA A 105 -5.86 2.45 -3.35
C ALA A 105 -4.52 2.92 -2.75
N ILE A 106 -4.15 4.17 -2.97
CA ILE A 106 -2.94 4.74 -2.37
C ILE A 106 -3.04 4.80 -0.85
N GLU A 107 -4.19 5.21 -0.31
CA GLU A 107 -4.43 5.20 1.15
C GLU A 107 -4.32 3.79 1.74
N TYR A 108 -4.93 2.82 1.07
CA TYR A 108 -4.82 1.42 1.48
C TYR A 108 -3.36 0.95 1.49
N LEU A 109 -2.61 1.30 0.46
CA LEU A 109 -1.20 0.93 0.31
C LEU A 109 -0.35 1.52 1.45
N ILE A 110 -0.63 2.76 1.84
CA ILE A 110 0.04 3.39 2.97
C ILE A 110 -0.18 2.58 4.25
N MET A 111 -1.42 2.23 4.52
CA MET A 111 -1.76 1.45 5.71
C MET A 111 -1.18 0.03 5.68
N LYS A 112 -1.02 -0.54 4.50
CA LYS A 112 -0.51 -1.90 4.30
C LYS A 112 1.01 -1.98 4.39
N ASP A 113 1.73 -1.10 3.69
CA ASP A 113 3.17 -1.26 3.44
C ASP A 113 4.06 -0.28 4.21
N ILE A 114 3.51 0.83 4.70
CA ILE A 114 4.30 1.82 5.43
C ILE A 114 4.12 1.61 6.94
N PRO A 115 5.21 1.66 7.72
CA PRO A 115 5.09 1.46 9.17
C PRO A 115 4.10 2.41 9.82
N GLN A 116 3.31 1.89 10.75
CA GLN A 116 2.27 2.68 11.43
C GLN A 116 2.83 3.90 12.14
N ARG A 117 4.06 3.82 12.63
CA ARG A 117 4.74 4.97 13.27
C ARG A 117 4.92 6.16 12.34
N VAL A 118 4.87 5.96 11.02
CA VAL A 118 5.00 7.03 10.03
C VAL A 118 3.69 7.79 9.85
N TRP A 119 2.57 7.08 9.76
CA TRP A 119 1.29 7.70 9.38
C TRP A 119 0.27 7.79 10.50
N ARG A 120 0.32 6.90 11.51
CA ARG A 120 -0.70 6.86 12.57
C ARG A 120 -0.62 8.02 13.55
N ASN A 121 0.60 8.47 13.88
CA ASN A 121 0.86 9.56 14.80
C ASN A 121 1.32 10.82 14.05
N TYR A 122 0.90 10.96 12.80
CA TYR A 122 1.26 12.09 11.99
C TYR A 122 0.65 13.37 12.58
N ASP A 123 1.52 14.31 12.92
CA ASP A 123 1.13 15.64 13.39
C ASP A 123 1.56 16.67 12.35
N LYS A 124 0.57 17.27 11.68
CA LYS A 124 0.78 18.27 10.64
C LYS A 124 1.57 19.51 11.14
N ALA A 125 1.50 19.81 12.44
CA ALA A 125 2.23 20.92 13.03
C ALA A 125 3.73 20.66 13.17
N ASN A 126 4.15 19.37 13.18
CA ASN A 126 5.51 18.93 13.48
C ASN A 126 6.28 18.36 12.30
N LYS A 127 6.02 18.78 11.09
CA LYS A 127 6.63 18.36 9.83
C LYS A 127 6.00 17.11 9.22
N PRO A 128 5.75 17.11 7.93
CA PRO A 128 5.24 15.94 7.25
C PRO A 128 6.28 14.80 7.23
N ARG A 129 5.86 13.62 7.65
CA ARG A 129 6.65 12.40 7.55
C ARG A 129 6.27 11.58 6.32
N LEU A 130 5.17 11.95 5.67
CA LEU A 130 4.62 11.25 4.53
C LEU A 130 3.98 12.25 3.59
N VAL A 131 4.31 12.14 2.31
CA VAL A 131 3.77 13.00 1.24
C VAL A 131 3.35 12.11 0.08
N ILE A 132 2.16 12.35 -0.44
CA ILE A 132 1.69 11.73 -1.67
C ILE A 132 1.93 12.74 -2.80
N CYS A 133 2.69 12.33 -3.81
CA CYS A 133 3.01 13.19 -4.94
C CYS A 133 2.88 12.42 -6.26
N LYS A 134 3.04 13.12 -7.37
CA LYS A 134 3.12 12.51 -8.69
C LYS A 134 4.57 12.17 -9.03
N LYS A 135 4.76 11.18 -9.87
CA LYS A 135 6.07 10.71 -10.32
C LYS A 135 6.95 11.84 -10.87
N ASP A 136 6.36 12.77 -11.61
CA ASP A 136 7.09 13.89 -12.22
C ASP A 136 7.50 14.98 -11.22
N GLN A 137 6.99 14.94 -10.00
CA GLN A 137 7.39 15.84 -8.92
C GLN A 137 8.65 15.37 -8.19
N LEU A 138 9.12 14.16 -8.49
CA LEU A 138 10.36 13.63 -7.95
C LEU A 138 11.55 14.06 -8.82
N PRO A 139 12.77 14.17 -8.25
CA PRO A 139 13.96 14.43 -9.05
C PRO A 139 14.13 13.40 -10.16
N SER A 140 14.47 13.83 -11.37
CA SER A 140 14.65 12.97 -12.53
C SER A 140 15.93 12.13 -12.48
N THR A 141 16.90 12.54 -11.66
CA THR A 141 18.15 11.83 -11.44
C THR A 141 18.21 11.28 -10.02
N ARG A 142 18.88 10.14 -9.85
CA ARG A 142 19.12 9.54 -8.53
C ARG A 142 20.47 9.94 -7.93
N GLU A 143 21.20 10.82 -8.61
CA GLU A 143 22.37 11.46 -8.01
C GLU A 143 21.94 12.14 -6.71
N TRP A 144 22.68 12.00 -5.63
CA TRP A 144 22.34 12.52 -4.30
C TRP A 144 21.10 11.86 -3.65
N ARG A 145 20.65 10.68 -4.14
CA ARG A 145 19.47 10.00 -3.59
C ARG A 145 19.54 9.83 -2.06
N ASN A 146 20.74 9.55 -1.53
CA ASN A 146 20.94 9.33 -0.09
C ASN A 146 20.77 10.60 0.74
N ALA A 147 20.76 11.78 0.11
CA ALA A 147 20.57 13.06 0.79
C ALA A 147 19.13 13.58 0.70
N TRP A 148 18.25 12.88 -0.01
CA TRP A 148 16.88 13.36 -0.18
C TRP A 148 16.11 13.35 1.13
N LYS A 149 15.42 14.45 1.38
CA LYS A 149 14.53 14.63 2.51
C LYS A 149 13.23 15.28 2.04
N ILE A 150 12.16 15.09 2.81
CA ILE A 150 10.89 15.77 2.57
C ILE A 150 11.08 17.25 2.92
N ASP A 151 10.72 18.12 1.96
CA ASP A 151 10.73 19.57 2.18
C ASP A 151 9.64 19.94 3.18
N GLU A 152 9.97 20.75 4.17
CA GLU A 152 9.05 21.20 5.21
C GLU A 152 7.84 21.98 4.67
N ASN A 153 7.97 22.52 3.46
CA ASN A 153 6.93 23.31 2.81
C ASN A 153 6.03 22.43 1.90
N VAL A 154 6.33 21.14 1.76
CA VAL A 154 5.50 20.24 0.95
C VAL A 154 4.28 19.83 1.74
N VAL A 155 3.12 19.87 1.09
CA VAL A 155 1.83 19.43 1.65
C VAL A 155 1.32 18.23 0.85
N ASN A 156 0.49 17.40 1.47
CA ASN A 156 -0.13 16.27 0.79
C ASN A 156 -1.10 16.76 -0.30
N LEU A 157 -1.22 15.99 -1.37
CA LEU A 157 -2.11 16.31 -2.49
C LEU A 157 -3.56 16.50 -2.05
N GLU A 158 -4.00 15.77 -1.05
CA GLU A 158 -5.35 15.88 -0.48
C GLU A 158 -5.64 17.25 0.12
N GLU A 159 -4.61 17.94 0.57
CA GLU A 159 -4.71 19.29 1.15
C GLU A 159 -4.67 20.37 0.09
N VAL A 160 -4.16 20.05 -1.10
CA VAL A 160 -4.02 20.97 -2.22
C VAL A 160 -5.24 20.93 -3.14
N ALA A 161 -5.92 19.79 -3.15
CA ALA A 161 -7.15 19.63 -3.89
C ALA A 161 -8.31 20.36 -3.18
#